data_00c009ed8ea87a53a675c652d5975757
#
_entry.id   00c009ed8ea87a53a675c652d5975757
#
_cell.length_a   1.000
_cell.length_b   1.000
_cell.length_c   1.000
_cell.angle_alpha   90.00
_cell.angle_beta   90.00
_cell.angle_gamma   90.00
#
_symmetry.space_group_name_H-M   'P 1'
#
loop_
_entity.id
_entity.type
_entity.pdbx_description
1 polymer ?
#
loop_
_entity_poly.entity_id
_entity_poly.type
_entity_poly.pdbx_seq_one_letter_code
_entity_poly.pdbx_strand_id
1 'polypeptide(L)'
;MAKAAIRDKALEIGFDAVGFAPPELGADAQAGLAGFLFKGHHGDMGWLEAKADRRAAPTTLWPEARSVVVLACNYGPDENPLDRLEALRRDARGNISVYAQGRDYHDVIKKRLKVLARWMAETLDCQVKVFVDTAPVMEKPLAELAG
;
A
#
# COMPACT_ATOMS: atom_id res chain seq x y z
N MET A 1 9.15 -21.61 -5.55
CA MET A 1 10.33 -21.34 -4.72
C MET A 1 10.47 -19.83 -4.40
N ALA A 2 10.57 -18.92 -5.37
CA ALA A 2 10.78 -17.48 -5.08
C ALA A 2 9.71 -16.83 -4.18
N LYS A 3 8.41 -17.04 -4.44
CA LYS A 3 7.32 -16.46 -3.61
C LYS A 3 7.39 -16.87 -2.14
N ALA A 4 7.73 -18.10 -1.84
CA ALA A 4 7.89 -18.56 -0.45
C ALA A 4 9.07 -17.85 0.23
N ALA A 5 10.22 -17.80 -0.42
CA ALA A 5 11.40 -17.13 0.12
C ALA A 5 11.17 -15.63 0.35
N ILE A 6 10.44 -14.95 -0.57
CA ILE A 6 10.07 -13.54 -0.38
C ILE A 6 9.14 -13.38 0.83
N ARG A 7 8.15 -14.28 0.98
CA ARG A 7 7.23 -14.25 2.11
C ARG A 7 7.97 -14.43 3.44
N ASP A 8 8.79 -15.46 3.53
CA ASP A 8 9.55 -15.77 4.74
C ASP A 8 10.46 -14.59 5.13
N LYS A 9 11.16 -14.00 4.14
CA LYS A 9 12.01 -12.83 4.37
C LYS A 9 11.24 -11.59 4.78
N ALA A 10 10.09 -11.34 4.19
CA ALA A 10 9.26 -10.20 4.56
C ALA A 10 8.71 -10.32 5.99
N LEU A 11 8.26 -11.50 6.41
CA LEU A 11 7.83 -11.77 7.77
C LEU A 11 9.00 -11.63 8.77
N GLU A 12 10.20 -12.12 8.44
CA GLU A 12 11.42 -11.93 9.23
C GLU A 12 11.74 -10.44 9.44
N ILE A 13 11.54 -9.61 8.42
CA ILE A 13 11.77 -8.15 8.49
C ILE A 13 10.72 -7.44 9.35
N GLY A 14 9.57 -8.09 9.62
CA GLY A 14 8.50 -7.58 10.48
C GLY A 14 7.30 -7.03 9.71
N PHE A 15 7.03 -7.51 8.49
CA PHE A 15 5.72 -7.37 7.87
C PHE A 15 4.77 -8.44 8.43
N ASP A 16 3.48 -8.13 8.49
CA ASP A 16 2.47 -9.02 9.08
C ASP A 16 1.78 -9.89 8.01
N ALA A 17 1.70 -9.42 6.78
CA ALA A 17 1.17 -10.19 5.67
C ALA A 17 1.90 -9.88 4.35
N VAL A 18 1.89 -10.86 3.45
CA VAL A 18 2.55 -10.81 2.14
C VAL A 18 1.67 -11.48 1.09
N GLY A 19 1.27 -10.71 0.09
CA GLY A 19 0.52 -11.19 -1.05
C GLY A 19 1.24 -10.93 -2.38
N PHE A 20 0.76 -11.55 -3.45
CA PHE A 20 1.35 -11.44 -4.78
C PHE A 20 0.26 -11.24 -5.81
N ALA A 21 0.33 -10.15 -6.56
CA ALA A 21 -0.59 -9.83 -7.64
C ALA A 21 0.14 -9.73 -8.99
N PRO A 22 -0.58 -9.88 -10.11
CA PRO A 22 -0.07 -9.45 -11.41
C PRO A 22 0.11 -7.92 -11.43
N PRO A 23 0.95 -7.36 -12.30
CA PRO A 23 1.14 -5.91 -12.41
C PRO A 23 0.02 -5.25 -13.23
N GLU A 24 -1.18 -5.74 -13.11
CA GLU A 24 -2.38 -5.31 -13.85
C GLU A 24 -3.56 -5.23 -12.88
N LEU A 25 -4.39 -4.24 -13.09
CA LEU A 25 -5.65 -4.11 -12.37
C LEU A 25 -6.81 -4.64 -13.23
N GLY A 26 -7.78 -5.26 -12.58
CA GLY A 26 -9.01 -5.70 -13.24
C GLY A 26 -9.82 -4.53 -13.81
N ALA A 27 -10.69 -4.85 -14.78
CA ALA A 27 -11.54 -3.87 -15.46
C ALA A 27 -12.40 -3.05 -14.47
N ASP A 28 -12.88 -3.67 -13.41
CA ASP A 28 -13.72 -3.01 -12.40
C ASP A 28 -12.97 -1.92 -11.65
N ALA A 29 -11.71 -2.16 -11.26
CA ALA A 29 -10.87 -1.17 -10.59
C ALA A 29 -10.55 0.01 -11.52
N GLN A 30 -10.28 -0.27 -12.80
CA GLN A 30 -10.06 0.77 -13.82
C GLN A 30 -11.32 1.61 -14.07
N ALA A 31 -12.47 0.96 -14.23
CA ALA A 31 -13.76 1.64 -14.40
C ALA A 31 -14.14 2.45 -13.14
N GLY A 32 -13.86 1.91 -11.96
CA GLY A 32 -14.05 2.62 -10.68
C GLY A 32 -13.25 3.92 -10.61
N LEU A 33 -11.97 3.89 -10.99
CA LEU A 33 -11.13 5.09 -11.07
C LEU A 33 -11.68 6.10 -12.08
N ALA A 34 -12.02 5.65 -13.29
CA ALA A 34 -12.58 6.51 -14.32
C ALA A 34 -13.88 7.17 -13.86
N GLY A 35 -14.79 6.40 -13.25
CA GLY A 35 -16.04 6.92 -12.69
C GLY A 35 -15.85 7.90 -11.53
N PHE A 36 -14.88 7.66 -10.66
CA PHE A 36 -14.51 8.54 -9.56
C PHE A 36 -14.03 9.92 -10.08
N LEU A 37 -13.16 9.90 -11.09
CA LEU A 37 -12.63 11.12 -11.70
C LEU A 37 -13.72 11.86 -12.49
N PHE A 38 -14.51 11.15 -13.30
CA PHE A 38 -15.60 11.72 -14.08
C PHE A 38 -16.64 12.45 -13.21
N LYS A 39 -16.92 11.92 -12.03
CA LYS A 39 -17.84 12.54 -11.06
C LYS A 39 -17.21 13.67 -10.25
N GLY A 40 -15.95 14.01 -10.48
CA GLY A 40 -15.22 15.04 -9.73
C GLY A 40 -14.99 14.71 -8.25
N HIS A 41 -15.07 13.43 -7.85
CA HIS A 41 -14.90 13.02 -6.46
C HIS A 41 -13.48 13.24 -5.92
N HIS A 42 -12.51 13.51 -6.78
CA HIS A 42 -11.15 13.88 -6.41
C HIS A 42 -11.05 15.32 -5.85
N GLY A 43 -12.10 16.16 -6.02
CA GLY A 43 -12.09 17.54 -5.54
C GLY A 43 -10.87 18.32 -6.06
N ASP A 44 -10.15 18.99 -5.16
CA ASP A 44 -8.96 19.78 -5.50
C ASP A 44 -7.69 18.94 -5.74
N MET A 45 -7.79 17.60 -5.66
CA MET A 45 -6.65 16.71 -5.85
C MET A 45 -6.38 16.43 -7.34
N GLY A 46 -6.11 17.48 -8.14
CA GLY A 46 -5.86 17.38 -9.58
C GLY A 46 -4.69 16.45 -9.94
N TRP A 47 -3.78 16.15 -9.02
CA TRP A 47 -2.72 15.17 -9.19
C TRP A 47 -3.24 13.71 -9.35
N LEU A 48 -4.47 13.42 -8.92
CA LEU A 48 -5.13 12.13 -9.15
C LEU A 48 -5.48 11.97 -10.63
N GLU A 49 -6.06 13.00 -11.25
CA GLU A 49 -6.43 13.02 -12.65
C GLU A 49 -5.19 13.04 -13.56
N ALA A 50 -4.21 13.88 -13.25
CA ALA A 50 -3.00 14.06 -14.05
C ALA A 50 -2.16 12.78 -14.26
N LYS A 51 -2.37 11.74 -13.44
CA LYS A 51 -1.65 10.46 -13.51
C LYS A 51 -2.60 9.26 -13.49
N ALA A 52 -3.81 9.44 -13.97
CA ALA A 52 -4.84 8.41 -13.98
C ALA A 52 -4.43 7.16 -14.77
N ASP A 53 -3.76 7.34 -15.89
CA ASP A 53 -3.20 6.27 -16.72
C ASP A 53 -2.26 5.34 -15.96
N ARG A 54 -1.33 5.91 -15.20
CA ARG A 54 -0.38 5.14 -14.36
C ARG A 54 -1.07 4.45 -13.20
N ARG A 55 -2.11 5.08 -12.63
CA ARG A 55 -2.92 4.48 -11.57
C ARG A 55 -3.73 3.30 -12.07
N ALA A 56 -4.30 3.43 -13.26
CA ALA A 56 -5.10 2.40 -13.89
C ALA A 56 -4.29 1.16 -14.29
N ALA A 57 -3.00 1.33 -14.59
CA ALA A 57 -2.14 0.23 -15.02
C ALA A 57 -0.71 0.39 -14.47
N PRO A 58 -0.29 -0.41 -13.48
CA PRO A 58 1.08 -0.41 -12.96
C PRO A 58 2.16 -0.58 -14.05
N THR A 59 1.85 -1.30 -15.11
CA THR A 59 2.75 -1.46 -16.28
C THR A 59 2.96 -0.17 -17.06
N THR A 60 2.08 0.81 -16.96
CA THR A 60 2.32 2.17 -17.52
C THR A 60 3.41 2.91 -16.72
N LEU A 61 3.49 2.66 -15.40
CA LEU A 61 4.55 3.21 -14.55
C LEU A 61 5.87 2.47 -14.74
N TRP A 62 5.81 1.16 -14.96
CA TRP A 62 6.98 0.31 -15.14
C TRP A 62 6.66 -0.87 -16.08
N PRO A 63 6.94 -0.73 -17.40
CA PRO A 63 6.60 -1.74 -18.41
C PRO A 63 7.20 -3.12 -18.18
N GLU A 64 8.38 -3.19 -17.56
CA GLU A 64 9.08 -4.44 -17.28
C GLU A 64 8.58 -5.16 -16.02
N ALA A 65 7.65 -4.58 -15.28
CA ALA A 65 7.09 -5.22 -14.09
C ALA A 65 6.43 -6.57 -14.45
N ARG A 66 6.72 -7.60 -13.68
CA ARG A 66 6.19 -8.95 -13.86
C ARG A 66 5.29 -9.40 -12.72
N SER A 67 5.44 -8.78 -11.56
CA SER A 67 4.68 -9.10 -10.36
C SER A 67 4.69 -7.92 -9.40
N VAL A 68 3.64 -7.81 -8.63
CA VAL A 68 3.54 -6.89 -7.49
C VAL A 68 3.59 -7.72 -6.21
N VAL A 69 4.49 -7.37 -5.31
CA VAL A 69 4.53 -7.90 -3.94
C VAL A 69 3.83 -6.88 -3.06
N VAL A 70 2.71 -7.27 -2.48
CA VAL A 70 1.93 -6.45 -1.56
C VAL A 70 2.26 -6.86 -0.14
N LEU A 71 2.54 -5.88 0.70
CA LEU A 71 2.98 -6.08 2.07
C LEU A 71 2.05 -5.30 3.01
N ALA A 72 1.69 -5.89 4.12
CA ALA A 72 0.87 -5.23 5.13
C ALA A 72 1.60 -5.17 6.48
N CYS A 73 1.36 -4.07 7.19
CA CYS A 73 1.77 -3.88 8.57
C CYS A 73 0.53 -3.58 9.40
N ASN A 74 0.34 -4.36 10.46
CA ASN A 74 -0.70 -4.07 11.44
C ASN A 74 -0.27 -2.85 12.28
N TYR A 75 -1.14 -1.87 12.39
CA TYR A 75 -0.97 -0.70 13.25
C TYR A 75 -2.08 -0.58 14.30
N GLY A 76 -2.92 -1.60 14.41
CA GLY A 76 -4.01 -1.64 15.40
C GLY A 76 -3.43 -1.53 16.83
N PRO A 77 -4.08 -0.77 17.72
CA PRO A 77 -3.69 -0.72 19.12
C PRO A 77 -4.13 -2.01 19.83
N ASP A 78 -3.47 -2.31 20.95
CA ASP A 78 -3.86 -3.43 21.85
C ASP A 78 -5.22 -3.17 22.52
N GLU A 79 -5.59 -1.89 22.69
CA GLU A 79 -6.86 -1.47 23.28
C GLU A 79 -7.96 -1.36 22.19
N ASN A 80 -9.20 -1.63 22.60
CA ASN A 80 -10.33 -1.41 21.71
C ASN A 80 -10.46 0.09 21.37
N PRO A 81 -10.32 0.47 20.08
CA PRO A 81 -10.37 1.89 19.70
C PRO A 81 -11.72 2.56 19.93
N LEU A 82 -12.81 1.78 20.02
CA LEU A 82 -14.14 2.31 20.32
C LEU A 82 -14.26 2.78 21.76
N ASP A 83 -13.68 2.06 22.72
CA ASP A 83 -13.68 2.44 24.14
C ASP A 83 -12.92 3.75 24.35
N ARG A 84 -11.78 3.87 23.65
CA ARG A 84 -11.01 5.11 23.63
C ARG A 84 -11.80 6.28 23.03
N LEU A 85 -12.48 6.05 21.91
CA LEU A 85 -13.30 7.07 21.26
C LEU A 85 -14.42 7.56 22.19
N GLU A 86 -15.06 6.64 22.91
CA GLU A 86 -16.13 6.97 23.86
C GLU A 86 -15.62 7.78 25.07
N ALA A 87 -14.44 7.43 25.60
CA ALA A 87 -13.79 8.20 26.66
C ALA A 87 -13.45 9.63 26.20
N LEU A 88 -12.88 9.79 24.99
CA LEU A 88 -12.57 11.10 24.43
C LEU A 88 -13.80 11.96 24.19
N ARG A 89 -14.93 11.36 23.78
CA ARG A 89 -16.21 12.06 23.63
C ARG A 89 -16.73 12.58 24.97
N ARG A 90 -16.63 11.80 26.04
CA ARG A 90 -17.02 12.24 27.40
C ARG A 90 -16.20 13.44 27.86
N ASP A 91 -14.93 13.47 27.52
CA ASP A 91 -14.02 14.56 27.90
C ASP A 91 -14.06 15.75 26.92
N ALA A 92 -14.93 15.74 25.90
CA ALA A 92 -15.00 16.74 24.82
C ALA A 92 -13.64 16.93 24.12
N ARG A 93 -12.87 15.85 23.93
CA ARG A 93 -11.53 15.85 23.30
C ARG A 93 -11.61 15.30 21.88
N GLY A 94 -10.78 15.85 20.98
CA GLY A 94 -10.62 15.33 19.63
C GLY A 94 -9.91 13.98 19.59
N ASN A 95 -10.22 13.16 18.58
CA ASN A 95 -9.53 11.89 18.33
C ASN A 95 -8.55 12.03 17.19
N ILE A 96 -7.33 11.52 17.38
CA ILE A 96 -6.32 11.38 16.33
C ILE A 96 -6.30 9.92 15.91
N SER A 97 -6.39 9.67 14.60
CA SER A 97 -6.30 8.31 14.04
C SER A 97 -5.05 7.59 14.49
N VAL A 98 -5.17 6.29 14.76
CA VAL A 98 -4.08 5.48 15.32
C VAL A 98 -2.82 5.53 14.46
N TYR A 99 -2.97 5.47 13.13
CA TYR A 99 -1.83 5.53 12.21
C TYR A 99 -1.05 6.86 12.28
N ALA A 100 -1.69 7.95 12.74
CA ALA A 100 -1.07 9.27 12.87
C ALA A 100 -0.47 9.52 14.26
N GLN A 101 -0.54 8.55 15.15
CA GLN A 101 0.04 8.61 16.49
C GLN A 101 1.46 8.03 16.46
N GLY A 102 2.46 8.82 16.82
CA GLY A 102 3.83 8.36 16.89
C GLY A 102 4.66 8.69 15.65
N ARG A 103 5.46 7.74 15.19
CA ARG A 103 6.33 7.95 14.02
C ARG A 103 5.55 7.93 12.72
N ASP A 104 6.01 8.70 11.74
CA ASP A 104 5.51 8.62 10.39
C ASP A 104 5.69 7.19 9.84
N TYR A 105 4.57 6.54 9.51
CA TYR A 105 4.58 5.17 9.00
C TYR A 105 5.30 5.04 7.66
N HIS A 106 5.34 6.10 6.84
CA HIS A 106 6.10 6.10 5.58
C HIS A 106 7.58 5.79 5.84
N ASP A 107 8.17 6.41 6.85
CA ASP A 107 9.58 6.17 7.20
C ASP A 107 9.80 4.76 7.73
N VAL A 108 8.90 4.26 8.55
CA VAL A 108 8.98 2.91 9.15
C VAL A 108 8.90 1.85 8.05
N ILE A 109 7.84 1.90 7.25
CA ILE A 109 7.59 0.93 6.17
C ILE A 109 8.67 1.03 5.10
N LYS A 110 9.06 2.22 4.69
CA LYS A 110 10.08 2.43 3.67
C LYS A 110 11.45 1.85 4.05
N LYS A 111 11.81 1.89 5.33
CA LYS A 111 13.04 1.23 5.82
C LYS A 111 12.96 -0.30 5.61
N ARG A 112 11.86 -0.91 6.02
CA ARG A 112 11.62 -2.36 5.84
C ARG A 112 11.60 -2.75 4.36
N LEU A 113 10.88 -1.98 3.53
CA LEU A 113 10.82 -2.19 2.08
C LEU A 113 12.20 -2.15 1.43
N LYS A 114 13.07 -1.20 1.81
CA LYS A 114 14.43 -1.12 1.27
C LYS A 114 15.29 -2.31 1.64
N VAL A 115 15.12 -2.87 2.84
CA VAL A 115 15.82 -4.08 3.26
C VAL A 115 15.36 -5.28 2.42
N LEU A 116 14.05 -5.45 2.26
CA LEU A 116 13.50 -6.52 1.44
C LEU A 116 13.92 -6.39 -0.03
N ALA A 117 13.81 -5.18 -0.60
CA ALA A 117 14.16 -4.92 -1.99
C ALA A 117 15.64 -5.22 -2.30
N ARG A 118 16.55 -4.85 -1.40
CA ARG A 118 17.97 -5.16 -1.55
C ARG A 118 18.19 -6.67 -1.51
N TRP A 119 17.61 -7.36 -0.54
CA TRP A 119 17.70 -8.80 -0.45
C TRP A 119 17.15 -9.50 -1.72
N MET A 120 16.00 -9.03 -2.24
CA MET A 120 15.42 -9.56 -3.47
C MET A 120 16.35 -9.35 -4.67
N ALA A 121 16.91 -8.16 -4.83
CA ALA A 121 17.82 -7.86 -5.92
C ALA A 121 19.09 -8.72 -5.88
N GLU A 122 19.68 -8.91 -4.70
CA GLU A 122 20.89 -9.67 -4.49
C GLU A 122 20.67 -11.20 -4.62
N THR A 123 19.52 -11.70 -4.13
CA THR A 123 19.28 -13.14 -4.03
C THR A 123 18.55 -13.71 -5.24
N LEU A 124 17.67 -12.91 -5.86
CA LEU A 124 16.79 -13.35 -6.94
C LEU A 124 17.17 -12.76 -8.30
N ASP A 125 18.25 -11.97 -8.35
CA ASP A 125 18.74 -11.31 -9.57
C ASP A 125 17.63 -10.57 -10.32
N CYS A 126 16.89 -9.72 -9.62
CA CYS A 126 15.75 -8.98 -10.17
C CYS A 126 15.80 -7.49 -9.82
N GLN A 127 15.20 -6.68 -10.70
CA GLN A 127 15.00 -5.27 -10.41
C GLN A 127 13.76 -5.09 -9.51
N VAL A 128 13.84 -4.17 -8.55
CA VAL A 128 12.76 -3.90 -7.60
C VAL A 128 12.55 -2.39 -7.47
N LYS A 129 11.29 -1.97 -7.47
CA LYS A 129 10.86 -0.62 -7.08
C LYS A 129 9.95 -0.72 -5.86
N VAL A 130 10.10 0.21 -4.92
CA VAL A 130 9.32 0.22 -3.67
C VAL A 130 8.51 1.49 -3.55
N PHE A 131 7.26 1.35 -3.11
CA PHE A 131 6.32 2.44 -2.92
C PHE A 131 5.60 2.27 -1.59
N VAL A 132 5.23 3.36 -0.99
CA VAL A 132 4.31 3.46 0.14
C VAL A 132 3.59 4.79 0.01
N ASP A 133 2.37 4.78 -0.48
CA ASP A 133 1.50 5.93 -0.76
C ASP A 133 2.13 7.05 -1.63
N THR A 134 3.29 6.81 -2.21
CA THR A 134 4.09 7.86 -2.88
C THR A 134 4.10 7.76 -4.40
N ALA A 135 3.56 6.69 -4.97
CA ALA A 135 3.49 6.48 -6.42
C ALA A 135 2.05 6.55 -6.94
N PRO A 136 1.85 6.87 -8.22
CA PRO A 136 0.54 6.78 -8.86
C PRO A 136 0.16 5.31 -9.13
N VAL A 137 -0.06 4.56 -8.05
CA VAL A 137 -0.45 3.14 -8.05
C VAL A 137 -1.66 2.99 -7.13
N MET A 138 -2.62 2.18 -7.52
CA MET A 138 -3.78 1.86 -6.67
C MET A 138 -3.45 0.66 -5.76
N GLU A 139 -2.87 0.95 -4.60
CA GLU A 139 -2.37 -0.07 -3.68
C GLU A 139 -3.49 -0.96 -3.12
N LYS A 140 -4.68 -0.39 -2.81
CA LYS A 140 -5.82 -1.16 -2.28
C LYS A 140 -6.36 -2.22 -3.25
N PRO A 141 -6.67 -1.90 -4.53
CA PRO A 141 -7.06 -2.92 -5.50
C PRO A 141 -5.98 -3.98 -5.74
N LEU A 142 -4.69 -3.60 -5.71
CA LEU A 142 -3.60 -4.57 -5.80
C LEU A 142 -3.53 -5.48 -4.56
N ALA A 143 -3.83 -4.95 -3.37
CA ALA A 143 -3.91 -5.75 -2.15
C ALA A 143 -5.05 -6.76 -2.21
N GLU A 144 -6.23 -6.36 -2.72
CA GLU A 144 -7.36 -7.25 -2.95
C GLU A 144 -7.00 -8.41 -3.90
N LEU A 145 -6.30 -8.10 -5.01
CA LEU A 145 -5.83 -9.12 -5.96
C LEU A 145 -4.74 -10.03 -5.38
N ALA A 146 -4.05 -9.58 -4.38
CA ALA A 146 -2.96 -10.33 -3.75
C ALA A 146 -3.44 -11.31 -2.65
N GLY A 147 -4.69 -11.22 -2.22
CA GLY A 147 -5.34 -12.11 -1.23
C GLY A 147 -5.41 -11.52 0.16
#